data_c34f2ca6299f0e38fa050309fa42c7a4
#
_entry.id   c34f2ca6299f0e38fa050309fa42c7a4
#
_cell.length_a   1.000
_cell.length_b   1.000
_cell.length_c   1.000
_cell.angle_alpha   90.00
_cell.angle_beta   90.00
_cell.angle_gamma   90.00
#
_symmetry.space_group_name_H-M   'P 1'
#
loop_
_entity.id
_entity.type
_entity.pdbx_description
1 polymer ?
#
loop_
_entity_poly.entity_id
_entity_poly.type
_entity_poly.pdbx_seq_one_letter_code
_entity_poly.pdbx_strand_id
1 'polypeptide(L)'
;DVLSELPFGNATVMVEITGKDVKDAIENGLRDAPQGAGRFPVVSGLKFEADLKQPQGSRVTAITVDGKPIDPAAKYTVASNNFMLEGGDGYAALGRGRTLVGLTDGKLMANEVMVYVRRLGTVDAKVEGRAVLK
;
A
#
# COMPACT_ATOMS: atom_id res chain seq x y z
N ASP A 1 3.14 -15.43 15.64
CA ASP A 1 4.36 -15.70 14.83
C ASP A 1 4.11 -15.11 13.45
N VAL A 2 5.18 -14.69 12.75
CA VAL A 2 5.08 -14.00 11.44
C VAL A 2 4.31 -14.84 10.41
N LEU A 3 4.48 -16.15 10.41
CA LEU A 3 3.77 -17.04 9.47
C LEU A 3 2.28 -17.18 9.80
N SER A 4 1.89 -16.99 11.04
CA SER A 4 0.47 -16.97 11.44
C SER A 4 -0.22 -15.67 11.00
N GLU A 5 0.51 -14.55 11.02
CA GLU A 5 0.02 -13.24 10.57
C GLU A 5 0.06 -13.06 9.04
N LEU A 6 1.00 -13.75 8.38
CA LEU A 6 1.19 -13.73 6.93
C LEU A 6 1.08 -15.16 6.36
N PRO A 7 -0.11 -15.79 6.45
CA PRO A 7 -0.28 -17.21 6.10
C PRO A 7 -0.29 -17.45 4.58
N PHE A 8 -0.41 -16.40 3.78
CA PHE A 8 -0.47 -16.50 2.33
C PHE A 8 0.94 -16.57 1.73
N GLY A 9 1.12 -17.39 0.70
CA GLY A 9 2.38 -17.50 -0.04
C GLY A 9 2.64 -16.31 -0.98
N ASN A 10 2.34 -15.07 -0.54
CA ASN A 10 2.51 -13.88 -1.36
C ASN A 10 3.98 -13.51 -1.55
N ALA A 11 4.34 -13.16 -2.78
CA ALA A 11 5.64 -12.58 -3.11
C ALA A 11 5.60 -11.06 -3.02
N THR A 12 6.70 -10.46 -2.55
CA THR A 12 6.92 -9.01 -2.65
C THR A 12 7.21 -8.65 -4.10
N VAL A 13 6.47 -7.70 -4.62
CA VAL A 13 6.61 -7.17 -5.98
C VAL A 13 6.86 -5.67 -5.94
N MET A 14 7.40 -5.12 -7.03
CA MET A 14 7.62 -3.68 -7.19
C MET A 14 7.08 -3.22 -8.54
N VAL A 15 6.39 -2.09 -8.52
CA VAL A 15 5.82 -1.45 -9.71
C VAL A 15 6.18 0.03 -9.75
N GLU A 16 6.31 0.57 -10.95
CA GLU A 16 6.41 2.01 -11.20
C GLU A 16 5.08 2.50 -11.75
N ILE A 17 4.39 3.32 -10.98
CA ILE A 17 3.06 3.86 -11.31
C ILE A 17 3.04 5.38 -11.15
N THR A 18 2.04 6.05 -11.71
CA THR A 18 1.88 7.50 -11.55
C THR A 18 1.34 7.87 -10.18
N GLY A 19 1.53 9.11 -9.75
CA GLY A 19 0.92 9.61 -8.52
C GLY A 19 -0.61 9.55 -8.55
N LYS A 20 -1.21 9.68 -9.74
CA LYS A 20 -2.64 9.46 -9.93
C LYS A 20 -3.02 8.01 -9.61
N ASP A 21 -2.25 7.03 -10.07
CA ASP A 21 -2.53 5.62 -9.78
C ASP A 21 -2.35 5.29 -8.30
N VAL A 22 -1.38 5.91 -7.62
CA VAL A 22 -1.23 5.81 -6.16
C VAL A 22 -2.49 6.33 -5.46
N LYS A 23 -3.01 7.48 -5.88
CA LYS A 23 -4.26 8.02 -5.34
C LYS A 23 -5.43 7.07 -5.58
N ASP A 24 -5.59 6.57 -6.80
CA ASP A 24 -6.66 5.64 -7.17
C ASP A 24 -6.58 4.34 -6.33
N ALA A 25 -5.37 3.85 -6.04
CA ALA A 25 -5.18 2.70 -5.17
C ALA A 25 -5.65 2.97 -3.73
N ILE A 26 -5.30 4.14 -3.16
CA ILE A 26 -5.75 4.52 -1.81
C ILE A 26 -7.27 4.71 -1.78
N GLU A 27 -7.86 5.34 -2.79
CA GLU A 27 -9.32 5.49 -2.92
C GLU A 27 -10.04 4.13 -2.93
N ASN A 28 -9.49 3.15 -3.68
CA ASN A 28 -10.02 1.79 -3.65
C ASN A 28 -9.97 1.19 -2.24
N GLY A 29 -8.84 1.37 -1.54
CA GLY A 29 -8.66 0.85 -0.19
C GLY A 29 -9.63 1.47 0.84
N LEU A 30 -10.05 2.72 0.61
CA LEU A 30 -11.00 3.43 1.47
C LEU A 30 -12.46 3.17 1.11
N ARG A 31 -12.74 2.36 0.12
CA ARG A 31 -14.07 2.16 -0.44
C ARG A 31 -15.12 1.78 0.61
N ASP A 32 -14.76 0.90 1.52
CA ASP A 32 -15.66 0.38 2.55
C ASP A 32 -15.53 1.11 3.90
N ALA A 33 -14.60 2.07 4.03
CA ALA A 33 -14.45 2.83 5.26
C ALA A 33 -15.72 3.65 5.56
N PRO A 34 -16.10 3.80 6.83
CA PRO A 34 -15.38 3.43 8.06
C PRO A 34 -15.52 1.93 8.44
N GLN A 35 -16.28 1.15 7.71
CA GLN A 35 -16.40 -0.29 7.96
C GLN A 35 -15.04 -0.96 7.73
N GLY A 36 -14.69 -1.88 8.59
CA GLY A 36 -13.46 -2.66 8.45
C GLY A 36 -13.53 -3.57 7.22
N ALA A 37 -12.52 -3.51 6.37
CA ALA A 37 -12.38 -4.39 5.22
C ALA A 37 -10.91 -4.75 5.01
N GLY A 38 -10.65 -5.95 4.49
CA GLY A 38 -9.30 -6.42 4.19
C GLY A 38 -8.53 -5.54 3.21
N ARG A 39 -9.24 -4.76 2.40
CA ARG A 39 -8.66 -3.81 1.45
C ARG A 39 -8.15 -2.50 2.06
N PHE A 40 -8.39 -2.23 3.35
CA PHE A 40 -7.96 -0.96 3.96
C PHE A 40 -6.46 -0.73 3.78
N PRO A 41 -6.02 0.44 3.26
CA PRO A 41 -4.62 0.66 2.89
C PRO A 41 -3.77 0.96 4.12
N VAL A 42 -2.85 0.06 4.43
CA VAL A 42 -1.77 0.30 5.37
C VAL A 42 -0.53 0.68 4.56
N VAL A 43 0.03 1.86 4.83
CA VAL A 43 1.07 2.45 3.98
C VAL A 43 2.36 2.72 4.73
N SER A 44 3.47 2.73 3.99
CA SER A 44 4.79 3.18 4.43
C SER A 44 5.44 4.02 3.32
N GLY A 45 6.25 5.01 3.69
CA GLY A 45 6.88 5.92 2.73
C GLY A 45 5.97 7.03 2.20
N LEU A 46 4.69 7.02 2.57
CA LEU A 46 3.76 8.11 2.29
C LEU A 46 2.82 8.35 3.48
N LYS A 47 2.15 9.49 3.46
CA LYS A 47 1.01 9.81 4.34
C LYS A 47 -0.17 10.25 3.50
N PHE A 48 -1.38 9.96 3.94
CA PHE A 48 -2.58 10.45 3.28
C PHE A 48 -3.63 10.94 4.28
N GLU A 49 -4.46 11.87 3.80
CA GLU A 49 -5.65 12.36 4.49
C GLU A 49 -6.88 12.06 3.64
N ALA A 50 -7.97 11.70 4.28
CA ALA A 50 -9.23 11.44 3.61
C ALA A 50 -10.42 11.97 4.42
N ASP A 51 -11.42 12.49 3.72
CA ASP A 51 -12.73 12.85 4.26
C ASP A 51 -13.75 11.76 3.90
N LEU A 52 -14.15 10.98 4.89
CA LEU A 52 -15.07 9.85 4.70
C LEU A 52 -16.51 10.30 4.40
N LYS A 53 -16.84 11.57 4.57
CA LYS A 53 -18.15 12.14 4.19
C LYS A 53 -18.27 12.32 2.68
N GLN A 54 -17.13 12.33 1.96
CA GLN A 54 -17.13 12.43 0.51
C GLN A 54 -17.55 11.10 -0.13
N PRO A 55 -18.07 11.14 -1.37
CA PRO A 55 -18.39 9.93 -2.12
C PRO A 55 -17.18 9.02 -2.30
N GLN A 56 -17.44 7.72 -2.44
CA GLN A 56 -16.41 6.75 -2.81
C GLN A 56 -15.68 7.20 -4.09
N GLY A 57 -14.36 7.08 -4.09
CA GLY A 57 -13.48 7.52 -5.19
C GLY A 57 -13.10 9.01 -5.15
N SER A 58 -13.60 9.79 -4.17
CA SER A 58 -13.31 11.21 -3.98
C SER A 58 -12.99 11.57 -2.53
N ARG A 59 -12.58 10.57 -1.74
CA ARG A 59 -12.32 10.70 -0.31
C ARG A 59 -10.94 11.23 0.03
N VAL A 60 -9.93 10.91 -0.79
CA VAL A 60 -8.54 11.31 -0.55
C VAL A 60 -8.36 12.80 -0.82
N THR A 61 -8.04 13.56 0.23
CA THR A 61 -7.86 15.01 0.17
C THR A 61 -6.41 15.43 0.01
N ALA A 62 -5.47 14.64 0.53
CA ALA A 62 -4.03 14.90 0.41
C ALA A 62 -3.23 13.61 0.46
N ILE A 63 -2.14 13.57 -0.30
CA ILE A 63 -1.08 12.55 -0.20
C ILE A 63 0.25 13.27 -0.19
N THR A 64 1.14 12.89 0.72
CA THR A 64 2.52 13.37 0.74
C THR A 64 3.49 12.19 0.68
N VAL A 65 4.56 12.34 -0.10
CA VAL A 65 5.67 11.42 -0.21
C VAL A 65 6.94 12.17 0.16
N ASP A 66 7.69 11.67 1.14
CA ASP A 66 8.87 12.36 1.68
C ASP A 66 8.58 13.83 2.09
N GLY A 67 7.40 14.08 2.67
CA GLY A 67 6.96 15.40 3.12
C GLY A 67 6.52 16.35 2.01
N LYS A 68 6.51 15.94 0.74
CA LYS A 68 6.07 16.74 -0.41
C LYS A 68 4.73 16.23 -0.93
N PRO A 69 3.83 17.13 -1.38
CA PRO A 69 2.61 16.72 -2.06
C PRO A 69 2.92 15.79 -3.24
N ILE A 70 2.11 14.75 -3.40
CA ILE A 70 2.25 13.84 -4.54
C ILE A 70 1.97 14.58 -5.85
N ASP A 71 2.81 14.39 -6.84
CA ASP A 71 2.55 14.87 -8.21
C ASP A 71 1.79 13.78 -8.98
N PRO A 72 0.55 14.05 -9.45
CA PRO A 72 -0.24 13.08 -10.18
C PRO A 72 0.43 12.53 -11.45
N ALA A 73 1.29 13.32 -12.08
CA ALA A 73 1.97 12.97 -13.33
C ALA A 73 3.35 12.32 -13.12
N ALA A 74 3.95 12.51 -11.96
CA ALA A 74 5.24 11.90 -11.65
C ALA A 74 5.12 10.39 -11.43
N LYS A 75 6.23 9.70 -11.60
CA LYS A 75 6.33 8.26 -11.37
C LYS A 75 6.87 7.95 -9.98
N TYR A 76 6.27 6.97 -9.35
CA TYR A 76 6.63 6.49 -8.02
C TYR A 76 6.83 4.99 -8.06
N THR A 77 7.84 4.50 -7.33
CA THR A 77 8.05 3.09 -7.12
C THR A 77 7.28 2.63 -5.89
N VAL A 78 6.44 1.63 -6.07
CA VAL A 78 5.58 1.06 -5.02
C VAL A 78 5.91 -0.41 -4.84
N ALA A 79 6.24 -0.81 -3.61
CA ALA A 79 6.31 -2.21 -3.23
C ALA A 79 4.94 -2.67 -2.71
N SER A 80 4.53 -3.86 -3.12
CA SER A 80 3.27 -4.48 -2.72
C SER A 80 3.42 -6.01 -2.78
N ASN A 81 2.32 -6.74 -2.74
CA ASN A 81 2.30 -8.17 -2.98
C ASN A 81 1.68 -8.51 -4.35
N ASN A 82 1.98 -9.71 -4.83
CA ASN A 82 1.49 -10.17 -6.13
C ASN A 82 -0.04 -10.22 -6.20
N PHE A 83 -0.75 -10.57 -5.12
CA PHE A 83 -2.21 -10.60 -5.09
C PHE A 83 -2.80 -9.21 -5.42
N MET A 84 -2.28 -8.16 -4.81
CA MET A 84 -2.72 -6.79 -5.07
C MET A 84 -2.29 -6.31 -6.47
N LEU A 85 -1.09 -6.67 -6.93
CA LEU A 85 -0.62 -6.33 -8.29
C LEU A 85 -1.54 -6.91 -9.37
N GLU A 86 -2.06 -8.11 -9.16
CA GLU A 86 -2.99 -8.80 -10.06
C GLU A 86 -4.44 -8.28 -9.94
N GLY A 87 -4.68 -7.23 -9.16
CA GLY A 87 -5.97 -6.59 -8.97
C GLY A 87 -6.79 -7.15 -7.82
N GLY A 88 -6.21 -8.00 -6.97
CA GLY A 88 -6.85 -8.50 -5.75
C GLY A 88 -7.37 -7.36 -4.88
N ASP A 89 -8.51 -7.56 -4.24
CA ASP A 89 -9.22 -6.54 -3.44
C ASP A 89 -9.54 -5.23 -4.20
N GLY A 90 -9.55 -5.30 -5.54
CA GLY A 90 -9.84 -4.14 -6.40
C GLY A 90 -8.66 -3.21 -6.66
N TYR A 91 -7.43 -3.59 -6.30
CA TYR A 91 -6.23 -2.76 -6.50
C TYR A 91 -5.72 -2.73 -7.94
N ALA A 92 -6.61 -2.69 -8.92
CA ALA A 92 -6.28 -2.65 -10.36
C ALA A 92 -5.33 -1.49 -10.74
N ALA A 93 -5.31 -0.40 -9.97
CA ALA A 93 -4.42 0.74 -10.22
C ALA A 93 -2.93 0.36 -10.13
N LEU A 94 -2.56 -0.62 -9.32
CA LEU A 94 -1.18 -1.10 -9.21
C LEU A 94 -0.69 -1.79 -10.49
N GLY A 95 -1.59 -2.39 -11.26
CA GLY A 95 -1.27 -3.05 -12.53
C GLY A 95 -1.18 -2.13 -13.75
N ARG A 96 -1.44 -0.82 -13.59
CA ARG A 96 -1.45 0.14 -14.73
C ARG A 96 -0.07 0.56 -15.20
N GLY A 97 0.95 0.43 -14.35
CA GLY A 97 2.30 0.87 -14.65
C GLY A 97 3.24 -0.26 -15.09
N ARG A 98 4.53 -0.01 -14.91
CA ARG A 98 5.58 -0.96 -15.26
C ARG A 98 5.97 -1.81 -14.07
N THR A 99 5.92 -3.12 -14.19
CA THR A 99 6.45 -4.04 -13.18
C THR A 99 7.97 -4.00 -13.19
N LEU A 100 8.58 -3.69 -12.04
CA LEU A 100 10.03 -3.66 -11.83
C LEU A 100 10.54 -4.98 -11.24
N VAL A 101 9.80 -5.56 -10.29
CA VAL A 101 10.03 -6.88 -9.71
C VAL A 101 8.71 -7.63 -9.75
N GLY A 102 8.64 -8.65 -10.58
CA GLY A 102 7.44 -9.48 -10.75
C GLY A 102 7.44 -10.69 -9.82
N LEU A 103 6.43 -11.54 -9.98
CA LEU A 103 6.25 -12.75 -9.18
C LEU A 103 7.46 -13.69 -9.24
N THR A 104 8.08 -13.84 -10.42
CA THR A 104 9.20 -14.76 -10.64
C THR A 104 10.46 -14.35 -9.89
N ASP A 105 10.67 -13.03 -9.74
CA ASP A 105 11.87 -12.48 -9.10
C ASP A 105 11.59 -12.01 -7.67
N GLY A 106 10.32 -11.94 -7.30
CA GLY A 106 9.85 -11.52 -5.99
C GLY A 106 10.18 -12.54 -4.91
N LYS A 107 10.59 -12.03 -3.76
CA LYS A 107 10.85 -12.87 -2.58
C LYS A 107 9.56 -13.09 -1.81
N LEU A 108 9.47 -14.22 -1.11
CA LEU A 108 8.34 -14.51 -0.24
C LEU A 108 8.20 -13.43 0.84
N MET A 109 7.06 -12.74 0.89
CA MET A 109 6.83 -11.59 1.77
C MET A 109 7.04 -11.93 3.24
N ALA A 110 6.57 -13.10 3.70
CA ALA A 110 6.79 -13.54 5.08
C ALA A 110 8.29 -13.66 5.43
N ASN A 111 9.13 -14.13 4.49
CA ASN A 111 10.57 -14.22 4.69
C ASN A 111 11.21 -12.84 4.79
N GLU A 112 10.82 -11.89 3.95
CA GLU A 112 11.32 -10.51 4.01
C GLU A 112 10.98 -9.86 5.35
N VAL A 113 9.75 -10.04 5.85
CA VAL A 113 9.34 -9.57 7.17
C VAL A 113 10.14 -10.23 8.29
N MET A 114 10.36 -11.55 8.24
CA MET A 114 11.18 -12.25 9.23
C MET A 114 12.64 -11.73 9.25
N VAL A 115 13.24 -11.51 8.09
CA VAL A 115 14.60 -10.94 7.97
C VAL A 115 14.62 -9.52 8.57
N TYR A 116 13.64 -8.70 8.26
CA TYR A 116 13.54 -7.35 8.79
C TYR A 116 13.40 -7.33 10.32
N VAL A 117 12.49 -8.12 10.88
CA VAL A 117 12.28 -8.23 12.34
C VAL A 117 13.54 -8.74 13.05
N ARG A 118 14.21 -9.75 12.49
CA ARG A 118 15.50 -10.27 13.04
C ARG A 118 16.57 -9.18 13.05
N ARG A 119 16.65 -8.37 12.00
CA ARG A 119 17.62 -7.27 11.91
C ARG A 119 17.37 -6.18 12.95
N LEU A 120 16.10 -5.87 13.25
CA LEU A 120 15.73 -4.90 14.27
C LEU A 120 15.95 -5.44 15.70
N GLY A 121 15.85 -6.74 15.90
CA GLY A 121 15.88 -7.40 17.21
C GLY A 121 14.57 -7.22 17.98
N THR A 122 14.18 -5.99 18.29
CA THR A 122 12.90 -5.65 18.92
C THR A 122 12.10 -4.73 17.98
N VAL A 123 10.81 -5.03 17.85
CA VAL A 123 9.87 -4.17 17.11
C VAL A 123 9.04 -3.37 18.12
N ASP A 124 9.18 -2.05 18.09
CA ASP A 124 8.37 -1.10 18.87
C ASP A 124 7.52 -0.29 17.88
N ALA A 125 6.38 -0.84 17.51
CA ALA A 125 5.48 -0.20 16.57
C ALA A 125 4.67 0.90 17.27
N LYS A 126 4.63 2.09 16.66
CA LYS A 126 3.87 3.25 17.13
C LYS A 126 2.92 3.73 16.03
N VAL A 127 1.83 4.37 16.46
CA VAL A 127 0.95 5.07 15.54
C VAL A 127 1.63 6.34 15.05
N GLU A 128 1.97 6.39 13.77
CA GLU A 128 2.74 7.48 13.16
C GLU A 128 1.86 8.50 12.40
N GLY A 129 0.54 8.32 12.42
CA GLY A 129 -0.38 9.22 11.71
C GLY A 129 -0.21 9.18 10.19
N ARG A 130 0.12 8.02 9.63
CA ARG A 130 0.30 7.84 8.17
C ARG A 130 -1.03 7.88 7.41
N ALA A 131 -2.13 7.56 8.07
CA ALA A 131 -3.49 7.67 7.56
C ALA A 131 -4.30 8.55 8.51
N VAL A 132 -4.85 9.65 8.02
CA VAL A 132 -5.72 10.56 8.78
C VAL A 132 -7.09 10.58 8.13
N LEU A 133 -8.08 10.05 8.85
CA LEU A 133 -9.47 9.98 8.40
C LEU A 133 -10.32 11.01 9.17
N LYS A 134 -11.13 11.78 8.44
CA LYS A 134 -12.04 12.81 8.98
C LYS A 134 -13.48 12.49 8.64
#